data_d5a81da3983a29a2517e7c923a9500fd
#
_entry.id   d5a81da3983a29a2517e7c923a9500fd
#
_cell.length_a   1.000
_cell.length_b   1.000
_cell.length_c   1.000
_cell.angle_alpha   90.00
_cell.angle_beta   90.00
_cell.angle_gamma   90.00
#
_symmetry.space_group_name_H-M   'P 1'
#
loop_
_entity.id
_entity.type
_entity.pdbx_description
1 polymer ?
#
loop_
_entity_poly.entity_id
_entity_poly.type
_entity_poly.pdbx_seq_one_letter_code
_entity_poly.pdbx_strand_id
1 'polypeptide(L)'
;MAEPKRLIFKVDGLEKAYRSNTVLKIRKLEIHPGTVYGLVGPVGSGKTTLLNLFAGCDIPTYGTVHFDNEPFKVNWRGKILPNSEIFFTGDPNLLKPSSIISRIIGNFHGKKSNVIQKRYFDSGHYKSMWDRTVRDLSPGEKRWLGLVLAIESDPRVLLIDDYGVYLNQSMEQKFRSQLKRMNRNLGTTMILAAPSDNFLRKFASVIIHLDNGHVAKIRSGVLRHSPKQHQKRRRK
;
A
#
# COMPACT_ATOMS: atom_id res chain seq x y z
N MET A 1 2.22 -5.43 34.20
CA MET A 1 3.00 -5.58 32.95
C MET A 1 2.24 -4.86 31.87
N ALA A 2 2.87 -3.95 31.13
CA ALA A 2 2.19 -3.28 29.99
C ALA A 2 1.86 -4.34 28.92
N GLU A 3 0.63 -4.33 28.41
CA GLU A 3 0.26 -5.20 27.31
C GLU A 3 1.22 -4.97 26.11
N PRO A 4 1.66 -6.05 25.43
CA PRO A 4 2.54 -5.92 24.29
C PRO A 4 1.85 -5.08 23.23
N LYS A 5 2.52 -4.01 22.80
CA LYS A 5 2.00 -3.09 21.79
C LYS A 5 1.73 -3.86 20.49
N ARG A 6 0.48 -3.92 20.07
CA ARG A 6 0.09 -4.59 18.84
C ARG A 6 0.68 -3.84 17.65
N LEU A 7 1.48 -4.53 16.83
CA LEU A 7 2.09 -4.02 15.61
C LEU A 7 1.55 -4.79 14.41
N ILE A 8 1.31 -4.08 13.30
CA ILE A 8 0.97 -4.73 12.03
C ILE A 8 2.22 -5.32 11.39
N PHE A 9 3.31 -4.54 11.32
CA PHE A 9 4.60 -5.07 10.93
C PHE A 9 5.66 -4.69 11.95
N LYS A 10 6.54 -5.64 12.24
CA LYS A 10 7.75 -5.44 13.01
C LYS A 10 8.94 -5.94 12.20
N VAL A 11 9.91 -5.08 12.03
CA VAL A 11 11.16 -5.35 11.33
C VAL A 11 12.30 -5.27 12.34
N ASP A 12 13.09 -6.33 12.42
CA ASP A 12 14.29 -6.37 13.28
C ASP A 12 15.50 -6.87 12.46
N GLY A 13 16.55 -6.07 12.39
CA GLY A 13 17.83 -6.38 11.75
C GLY A 13 17.73 -6.79 10.28
N LEU A 14 16.74 -6.26 9.55
CA LEU A 14 16.44 -6.63 8.18
C LEU A 14 17.58 -6.28 7.24
N GLU A 15 18.05 -7.30 6.51
CA GLU A 15 18.85 -7.11 5.30
C GLU A 15 18.21 -7.88 4.15
N LYS A 16 18.15 -7.24 2.98
CA LYS A 16 17.76 -7.89 1.73
C LYS A 16 18.80 -7.64 0.67
N ALA A 17 19.37 -8.71 0.15
CA ALA A 17 20.31 -8.69 -0.96
C ALA A 17 19.76 -9.51 -2.14
N TYR A 18 20.04 -9.06 -3.34
CA TYR A 18 19.89 -9.83 -4.57
C TYR A 18 21.28 -10.09 -5.16
N ARG A 19 21.70 -11.35 -5.20
CA ARG A 19 23.07 -11.74 -5.49
C ARG A 19 24.04 -11.07 -4.51
N SER A 20 24.99 -10.27 -5.00
CA SER A 20 25.96 -9.52 -4.18
C SER A 20 25.52 -8.10 -3.80
N ASN A 21 24.35 -7.64 -4.28
CA ASN A 21 23.89 -6.25 -4.04
C ASN A 21 22.89 -6.19 -2.91
N THR A 22 23.25 -5.55 -1.80
CA THR A 22 22.35 -5.26 -0.69
C THR A 22 21.43 -4.09 -1.06
N VAL A 23 20.13 -4.34 -1.11
CA VAL A 23 19.07 -3.37 -1.49
C VAL A 23 18.40 -2.75 -0.28
N LEU A 24 18.31 -3.48 0.84
CA LEU A 24 17.74 -2.97 2.10
C LEU A 24 18.63 -3.35 3.28
N LYS A 25 18.77 -2.39 4.21
CA LYS A 25 19.39 -2.59 5.51
C LYS A 25 18.65 -1.72 6.54
N ILE A 26 17.73 -2.33 7.29
CA ILE A 26 16.85 -1.63 8.24
C ILE A 26 16.99 -2.26 9.61
N ARG A 27 17.58 -1.53 10.55
CA ARG A 27 17.81 -2.04 11.92
C ARG A 27 16.51 -2.33 12.66
N LYS A 28 15.56 -1.39 12.62
CA LYS A 28 14.25 -1.52 13.27
C LYS A 28 13.23 -0.64 12.57
N LEU A 29 12.03 -1.20 12.33
CA LEU A 29 10.88 -0.45 11.84
C LEU A 29 9.60 -1.06 12.41
N GLU A 30 8.72 -0.21 12.95
CA GLU A 30 7.43 -0.60 13.52
C GLU A 30 6.30 0.10 12.78
N ILE A 31 5.31 -0.69 12.34
CA ILE A 31 4.10 -0.22 11.66
C ILE A 31 2.91 -0.50 12.56
N HIS A 32 2.18 0.55 12.93
CA HIS A 32 1.02 0.46 13.81
C HIS A 32 -0.28 0.25 13.04
N PRO A 33 -1.27 -0.46 13.62
CA PRO A 33 -2.56 -0.69 12.98
C PRO A 33 -3.33 0.63 12.77
N GLY A 34 -4.19 0.66 11.74
CA GLY A 34 -5.06 1.78 11.43
C GLY A 34 -4.35 3.06 10.98
N THR A 35 -3.05 3.03 10.76
CA THR A 35 -2.24 4.20 10.39
C THR A 35 -1.96 4.20 8.89
N VAL A 36 -1.95 5.40 8.30
CA VAL A 36 -1.55 5.61 6.90
C VAL A 36 -0.10 6.07 6.86
N TYR A 37 0.76 5.26 6.27
CA TYR A 37 2.17 5.52 6.06
C TYR A 37 2.46 5.92 4.62
N GLY A 38 3.24 6.97 4.43
CA GLY A 38 3.89 7.28 3.17
C GLY A 38 5.32 6.75 3.18
N LEU A 39 5.69 5.92 2.21
CA LEU A 39 7.04 5.42 2.01
C LEU A 39 7.66 6.16 0.84
N VAL A 40 8.59 7.06 1.10
CA VAL A 40 9.13 8.02 0.12
C VAL A 40 10.61 7.80 -0.08
N GLY A 41 11.06 7.97 -1.31
CA GLY A 41 12.50 7.91 -1.65
C GLY A 41 12.72 7.85 -3.16
N PRO A 42 13.95 8.11 -3.63
CA PRO A 42 14.28 8.06 -5.05
C PRO A 42 14.06 6.66 -5.65
N VAL A 43 14.09 6.57 -6.96
CA VAL A 43 14.12 5.27 -7.67
C VAL A 43 15.34 4.48 -7.18
N GLY A 44 15.17 3.19 -6.92
CA GLY A 44 16.25 2.34 -6.40
C GLY A 44 16.46 2.39 -4.88
N SER A 45 15.70 3.22 -4.12
CA SER A 45 15.87 3.31 -2.66
C SER A 45 15.36 2.10 -1.86
N GLY A 46 14.76 1.08 -2.51
CA GLY A 46 14.30 -0.14 -1.86
C GLY A 46 12.81 -0.17 -1.49
N LYS A 47 11.99 0.82 -1.89
CA LYS A 47 10.55 0.88 -1.54
C LYS A 47 9.77 -0.35 -1.97
N THR A 48 9.84 -0.71 -3.24
CA THR A 48 9.19 -1.91 -3.80
C THR A 48 9.66 -3.19 -3.11
N THR A 49 10.96 -3.27 -2.80
CA THR A 49 11.53 -4.41 -2.08
C THR A 49 10.96 -4.53 -0.66
N LEU A 50 10.84 -3.40 0.06
CA LEU A 50 10.23 -3.40 1.40
C LEU A 50 8.75 -3.77 1.35
N LEU A 51 7.99 -3.27 0.35
CA LEU A 51 6.60 -3.67 0.16
C LEU A 51 6.46 -5.16 -0.18
N ASN A 52 7.35 -5.73 -1.01
CA ASN A 52 7.37 -7.17 -1.30
C ASN A 52 7.59 -8.00 -0.03
N LEU A 53 8.49 -7.57 0.86
CA LEU A 53 8.72 -8.25 2.14
C LEU A 53 7.50 -8.15 3.06
N PHE A 54 6.83 -7.00 3.13
CA PHE A 54 5.59 -6.83 3.90
C PHE A 54 4.41 -7.61 3.31
N ALA A 55 4.38 -7.80 1.99
CA ALA A 55 3.36 -8.60 1.33
C ALA A 55 3.60 -10.12 1.44
N GLY A 56 4.78 -10.54 1.90
CA GLY A 56 5.19 -11.94 1.87
C GLY A 56 5.49 -12.46 0.46
N CYS A 57 5.69 -11.55 -0.51
CA CYS A 57 6.08 -11.90 -1.88
C CYS A 57 7.58 -12.22 -1.99
N ASP A 58 8.36 -11.83 -0.99
CA ASP A 58 9.80 -12.08 -0.89
C ASP A 58 10.19 -12.36 0.56
N ILE A 59 11.39 -12.90 0.79
CA ILE A 59 11.93 -13.22 2.12
C ILE A 59 13.18 -12.38 2.41
N PRO A 60 13.44 -12.02 3.67
CA PRO A 60 14.69 -11.37 4.06
C PRO A 60 15.91 -12.26 3.77
N THR A 61 17.06 -11.65 3.48
CA THR A 61 18.35 -12.37 3.46
C THR A 61 18.84 -12.59 4.89
N TYR A 62 18.70 -11.57 5.75
CA TYR A 62 18.95 -11.62 7.20
C TYR A 62 17.89 -10.83 7.95
N GLY A 63 17.76 -11.12 9.25
CA GLY A 63 16.79 -10.48 10.11
C GLY A 63 15.37 -11.00 9.92
N THR A 64 14.38 -10.27 10.44
CA THR A 64 12.99 -10.73 10.46
C THR A 64 11.99 -9.66 10.08
N VAL A 65 10.91 -10.11 9.44
CA VAL A 65 9.68 -9.32 9.24
C VAL A 65 8.52 -10.12 9.83
N HIS A 66 7.88 -9.56 10.84
CA HIS A 66 6.69 -10.15 11.47
C HIS A 66 5.44 -9.38 11.01
N PHE A 67 4.35 -10.12 10.85
CA PHE A 67 3.02 -9.59 10.61
C PHE A 67 2.12 -9.92 11.81
N ASP A 68 1.46 -8.92 12.39
CA ASP A 68 0.62 -9.04 13.59
C ASP A 68 1.35 -9.71 14.78
N ASN A 69 2.63 -9.35 14.97
CA ASN A 69 3.59 -9.90 15.93
C ASN A 69 4.04 -11.35 15.67
N GLU A 70 3.60 -11.99 14.57
CA GLU A 70 3.94 -13.37 14.24
C GLU A 70 4.79 -13.43 12.95
N PRO A 71 5.67 -14.43 12.81
CA PRO A 71 6.36 -14.68 11.56
C PRO A 71 5.35 -15.10 10.48
N PHE A 72 5.67 -14.78 9.22
CA PHE A 72 4.87 -15.28 8.11
C PHE A 72 4.85 -16.81 8.07
N LYS A 73 3.66 -17.38 7.84
CA LYS A 73 3.50 -18.83 7.66
C LYS A 73 4.18 -19.26 6.36
N VAL A 74 4.94 -20.33 6.43
CA VAL A 74 5.63 -20.91 5.27
C VAL A 74 5.12 -22.33 4.98
N ASN A 75 5.19 -22.74 3.72
CA ASN A 75 4.94 -24.12 3.34
C ASN A 75 6.18 -24.99 3.61
N TRP A 76 6.08 -26.29 3.35
CA TRP A 76 7.16 -27.26 3.54
C TRP A 76 8.43 -26.98 2.69
N ARG A 77 8.31 -26.16 1.63
CA ARG A 77 9.43 -25.69 0.78
C ARG A 77 10.01 -24.35 1.24
N GLY A 78 9.58 -23.82 2.39
CA GLY A 78 10.04 -22.51 2.90
C GLY A 78 9.44 -21.30 2.16
N LYS A 79 8.46 -21.50 1.25
CA LYS A 79 7.78 -20.38 0.58
C LYS A 79 6.70 -19.82 1.49
N ILE A 80 6.63 -18.49 1.62
CA ILE A 80 5.57 -17.81 2.37
C ILE A 80 4.20 -18.12 1.74
N LEU A 81 3.25 -18.46 2.59
CA LEU A 81 1.86 -18.65 2.19
C LEU A 81 1.18 -17.30 2.00
N PRO A 82 0.31 -17.14 0.97
CA PRO A 82 -0.46 -15.90 0.79
C PRO A 82 -1.25 -15.57 2.03
N ASN A 83 -1.24 -14.31 2.43
CA ASN A 83 -2.05 -13.79 3.53
C ASN A 83 -3.21 -12.97 2.97
N SER A 84 -4.44 -13.44 3.18
CA SER A 84 -5.66 -12.79 2.67
C SER A 84 -5.97 -11.43 3.32
N GLU A 85 -5.34 -11.12 4.45
CA GLU A 85 -5.49 -9.83 5.14
C GLU A 85 -4.66 -8.71 4.50
N ILE A 86 -3.68 -9.06 3.66
CA ILE A 86 -2.78 -8.12 3.01
C ILE A 86 -3.09 -8.05 1.51
N PHE A 87 -3.44 -6.87 1.04
CA PHE A 87 -3.56 -6.60 -0.40
C PHE A 87 -2.38 -5.76 -0.88
N PHE A 88 -1.67 -6.25 -1.89
CA PHE A 88 -0.53 -5.56 -2.48
C PHE A 88 -0.74 -5.31 -3.98
N THR A 89 -0.77 -4.02 -4.38
CA THR A 89 -0.99 -3.65 -5.79
C THR A 89 0.16 -4.01 -6.72
N GLY A 90 1.34 -4.24 -6.17
CA GLY A 90 2.56 -4.64 -6.89
C GLY A 90 2.77 -6.16 -6.95
N ASP A 91 1.85 -6.98 -6.43
CA ASP A 91 1.96 -8.44 -6.52
C ASP A 91 2.01 -8.88 -7.99
N PRO A 92 3.10 -9.55 -8.43
CA PRO A 92 3.24 -9.99 -9.82
C PRO A 92 2.16 -11.00 -10.25
N ASN A 93 1.48 -11.65 -9.30
CA ASN A 93 0.40 -12.59 -9.58
C ASN A 93 -0.98 -11.92 -9.66
N LEU A 94 -1.11 -10.66 -9.24
CA LEU A 94 -2.37 -9.93 -9.22
C LEU A 94 -2.96 -9.75 -10.63
N LEU A 95 -2.14 -9.30 -11.57
CA LEU A 95 -2.52 -8.96 -12.93
C LEU A 95 -1.76 -9.82 -13.95
N LYS A 96 -2.15 -11.08 -14.09
CA LYS A 96 -1.55 -12.00 -15.07
C LYS A 96 -1.84 -11.51 -16.50
N PRO A 97 -0.83 -11.43 -17.39
CA PRO A 97 -0.98 -10.87 -18.73
C PRO A 97 -2.10 -11.44 -19.58
N SER A 98 -2.35 -12.74 -19.47
CA SER A 98 -3.39 -13.47 -20.25
C SER A 98 -4.79 -13.38 -19.65
N SER A 99 -4.96 -12.79 -18.45
CA SER A 99 -6.26 -12.72 -17.80
C SER A 99 -7.11 -11.60 -18.36
N ILE A 100 -8.41 -11.86 -18.53
CA ILE A 100 -9.41 -10.85 -18.90
C ILE A 100 -9.87 -10.11 -17.64
N ILE A 101 -10.08 -8.80 -17.71
CA ILE A 101 -10.40 -7.95 -16.55
C ILE A 101 -11.70 -8.39 -15.89
N SER A 102 -12.76 -8.66 -16.65
CA SER A 102 -14.03 -9.15 -16.12
C SER A 102 -13.87 -10.45 -15.31
N ARG A 103 -12.99 -11.37 -15.74
CA ARG A 103 -12.67 -12.60 -15.00
C ARG A 103 -11.87 -12.34 -13.73
N ILE A 104 -10.90 -11.41 -13.78
CA ILE A 104 -10.16 -11.02 -12.58
C ILE A 104 -11.13 -10.51 -11.52
N ILE A 105 -11.99 -9.55 -11.88
CA ILE A 105 -12.97 -8.96 -10.97
C ILE A 105 -13.95 -10.01 -10.46
N GLY A 106 -14.42 -10.90 -11.34
CA GLY A 106 -15.29 -12.02 -10.95
C GLY A 106 -14.63 -12.95 -9.93
N ASN A 107 -13.37 -13.31 -10.13
CA ASN A 107 -12.62 -14.17 -9.22
C ASN A 107 -12.36 -13.52 -7.84
N PHE A 108 -12.04 -12.21 -7.82
CA PHE A 108 -11.76 -11.49 -6.58
C PHE A 108 -13.03 -11.14 -5.79
N HIS A 109 -14.12 -10.77 -6.49
CA HIS A 109 -15.26 -10.12 -5.85
C HIS A 109 -16.60 -10.86 -6.04
N GLY A 110 -16.64 -11.92 -6.83
CA GLY A 110 -17.81 -12.78 -7.00
C GLY A 110 -19.08 -11.99 -7.30
N LYS A 111 -20.07 -12.08 -6.41
CA LYS A 111 -21.38 -11.42 -6.55
C LYS A 111 -21.32 -9.89 -6.67
N LYS A 112 -20.23 -9.25 -6.17
CA LYS A 112 -20.03 -7.79 -6.31
C LYS A 112 -19.56 -7.36 -7.70
N SER A 113 -19.20 -8.28 -8.59
CA SER A 113 -18.65 -8.00 -9.93
C SER A 113 -19.52 -7.02 -10.75
N ASN A 114 -20.85 -7.21 -10.78
CA ASN A 114 -21.77 -6.32 -11.50
C ASN A 114 -21.80 -4.90 -10.91
N VAL A 115 -21.67 -4.77 -9.59
CA VAL A 115 -21.62 -3.46 -8.93
C VAL A 115 -20.32 -2.74 -9.27
N ILE A 116 -19.21 -3.46 -9.28
CA ILE A 116 -17.90 -2.95 -9.66
C ILE A 116 -17.89 -2.53 -11.13
N GLN A 117 -18.46 -3.36 -12.01
CA GLN A 117 -18.61 -3.03 -13.43
C GLN A 117 -19.35 -1.70 -13.62
N LYS A 118 -20.54 -1.55 -13.00
CA LYS A 118 -21.33 -0.31 -13.07
C LYS A 118 -20.57 0.90 -12.49
N ARG A 119 -19.81 0.71 -11.42
CA ARG A 119 -19.11 1.81 -10.73
C ARG A 119 -17.91 2.33 -11.49
N TYR A 120 -17.15 1.44 -12.13
CA TYR A 120 -15.83 1.75 -12.69
C TYR A 120 -15.72 1.57 -14.20
N PHE A 121 -16.59 0.76 -14.83
CA PHE A 121 -16.49 0.36 -16.24
C PHE A 121 -17.74 0.67 -17.06
N ASP A 122 -18.66 1.48 -16.55
CA ASP A 122 -19.94 1.73 -17.24
C ASP A 122 -19.82 2.84 -18.28
N SER A 123 -18.83 3.71 -18.21
CA SER A 123 -18.71 4.88 -19.07
C SER A 123 -17.27 5.23 -19.42
N GLY A 124 -17.12 6.04 -20.47
CA GLY A 124 -15.85 6.60 -20.89
C GLY A 124 -14.82 5.55 -21.35
N HIS A 125 -13.55 5.91 -21.21
CA HIS A 125 -12.42 5.09 -21.62
C HIS A 125 -12.39 3.70 -20.95
N TYR A 126 -12.81 3.60 -19.68
CA TYR A 126 -12.74 2.36 -18.92
C TYR A 126 -13.80 1.33 -19.34
N LYS A 127 -14.87 1.73 -20.05
CA LYS A 127 -15.89 0.78 -20.52
C LYS A 127 -15.30 -0.28 -21.45
N SER A 128 -14.44 0.14 -22.36
CA SER A 128 -13.78 -0.77 -23.32
C SER A 128 -12.76 -1.71 -22.67
N MET A 129 -12.34 -1.44 -21.44
CA MET A 129 -11.36 -2.28 -20.74
C MET A 129 -11.96 -3.59 -20.21
N TRP A 130 -13.27 -3.64 -19.96
CA TRP A 130 -13.93 -4.76 -19.27
C TRP A 130 -13.62 -6.13 -19.86
N ASP A 131 -13.59 -6.23 -21.17
CA ASP A 131 -13.36 -7.49 -21.89
C ASP A 131 -11.94 -7.61 -22.47
N ARG A 132 -11.06 -6.65 -22.15
CA ARG A 132 -9.65 -6.67 -22.59
C ARG A 132 -8.80 -7.56 -21.69
N THR A 133 -7.70 -8.06 -22.24
CA THR A 133 -6.67 -8.76 -21.46
C THR A 133 -5.73 -7.76 -20.77
N VAL A 134 -5.15 -8.18 -19.63
CA VAL A 134 -4.18 -7.35 -18.91
C VAL A 134 -2.97 -6.98 -19.79
N ARG A 135 -2.59 -7.85 -20.73
CA ARG A 135 -1.50 -7.61 -21.68
C ARG A 135 -1.72 -6.31 -22.46
N ASP A 136 -2.96 -6.04 -22.87
CA ASP A 136 -3.34 -4.93 -23.73
C ASP A 136 -3.51 -3.61 -22.98
N LEU A 137 -3.32 -3.61 -21.66
CA LEU A 137 -3.40 -2.41 -20.85
C LEU A 137 -2.09 -1.64 -20.84
N SER A 138 -2.20 -0.31 -20.92
CA SER A 138 -1.09 0.60 -20.62
C SER A 138 -0.64 0.46 -19.14
N PRO A 139 0.57 0.91 -18.80
CA PRO A 139 1.03 0.95 -17.40
C PRO A 139 0.08 1.70 -16.47
N GLY A 140 -0.49 2.82 -16.93
CA GLY A 140 -1.46 3.61 -16.17
C GLY A 140 -2.76 2.87 -15.90
N GLU A 141 -3.31 2.20 -16.94
CA GLU A 141 -4.52 1.37 -16.80
C GLU A 141 -4.31 0.19 -15.84
N LYS A 142 -3.13 -0.45 -15.86
CA LYS A 142 -2.77 -1.52 -14.91
C LYS A 142 -2.74 -1.01 -13.47
N ARG A 143 -2.15 0.17 -13.24
CA ARG A 143 -2.14 0.81 -11.91
C ARG A 143 -3.53 1.18 -11.43
N TRP A 144 -4.33 1.75 -12.32
CA TRP A 144 -5.73 2.07 -12.03
C TRP A 144 -6.53 0.82 -11.67
N LEU A 145 -6.41 -0.26 -12.44
CA LEU A 145 -7.07 -1.54 -12.14
C LEU A 145 -6.63 -2.11 -10.80
N GLY A 146 -5.33 -2.08 -10.49
CA GLY A 146 -4.80 -2.49 -9.19
C GLY A 146 -5.42 -1.72 -8.03
N LEU A 147 -5.62 -0.40 -8.18
CA LEU A 147 -6.29 0.43 -7.17
C LEU A 147 -7.79 0.11 -7.03
N VAL A 148 -8.49 -0.17 -8.14
CA VAL A 148 -9.89 -0.61 -8.10
C VAL A 148 -10.02 -1.92 -7.31
N LEU A 149 -9.19 -2.92 -7.63
CA LEU A 149 -9.17 -4.19 -6.92
C LEU A 149 -8.86 -4.00 -5.43
N ALA A 150 -7.89 -3.16 -5.10
CA ALA A 150 -7.50 -2.85 -3.73
C ALA A 150 -8.64 -2.25 -2.91
N ILE A 151 -9.35 -1.29 -3.48
CA ILE A 151 -10.45 -0.58 -2.81
C ILE A 151 -11.65 -1.51 -2.58
N GLU A 152 -11.96 -2.35 -3.55
CA GLU A 152 -13.13 -3.24 -3.48
C GLU A 152 -12.84 -4.51 -2.63
N SER A 153 -11.58 -4.82 -2.33
CA SER A 153 -11.16 -5.96 -1.50
C SER A 153 -11.30 -5.73 0.00
N ASP A 154 -11.45 -4.48 0.45
CA ASP A 154 -11.56 -4.10 1.86
C ASP A 154 -10.50 -4.79 2.77
N PRO A 155 -9.21 -4.77 2.44
CA PRO A 155 -8.20 -5.52 3.17
C PRO A 155 -7.91 -4.87 4.54
N ARG A 156 -7.41 -5.67 5.51
CA ARG A 156 -6.90 -5.16 6.78
C ARG A 156 -5.62 -4.32 6.59
N VAL A 157 -4.76 -4.74 5.65
CA VAL A 157 -3.55 -4.03 5.25
C VAL A 157 -3.51 -3.82 3.75
N LEU A 158 -3.30 -2.58 3.35
CA LEU A 158 -3.20 -2.18 1.94
C LEU A 158 -1.80 -1.62 1.65
N LEU A 159 -1.10 -2.29 0.75
CA LEU A 159 0.21 -1.89 0.26
C LEU A 159 0.07 -1.40 -1.18
N ILE A 160 0.43 -0.14 -1.43
CA ILE A 160 0.34 0.45 -2.78
C ILE A 160 1.72 0.90 -3.21
N ASP A 161 2.22 0.32 -4.29
CA ASP A 161 3.45 0.78 -4.93
C ASP A 161 3.18 1.85 -5.98
N ASP A 162 4.12 2.78 -6.15
CA ASP A 162 4.07 3.89 -7.09
C ASP A 162 2.77 4.73 -6.97
N TYR A 163 2.31 5.01 -5.73
CA TYR A 163 1.14 5.84 -5.50
C TYR A 163 1.28 7.23 -6.13
N GLY A 164 0.29 7.65 -6.90
CA GLY A 164 0.27 8.93 -7.61
C GLY A 164 1.04 8.95 -8.93
N VAL A 165 1.85 7.93 -9.22
CA VAL A 165 2.45 7.76 -10.55
C VAL A 165 1.36 7.32 -11.52
N TYR A 166 1.29 7.94 -12.69
CA TYR A 166 0.24 7.71 -13.72
C TYR A 166 -1.19 8.12 -13.34
N LEU A 167 -1.41 8.78 -12.20
CA LEU A 167 -2.70 9.36 -11.83
C LEU A 167 -2.71 10.86 -12.15
N ASN A 168 -3.73 11.32 -12.86
CA ASN A 168 -3.98 12.75 -12.93
C ASN A 168 -4.58 13.25 -11.59
N GLN A 169 -4.60 14.56 -11.38
CA GLN A 169 -5.02 15.17 -10.13
C GLN A 169 -6.46 14.78 -9.71
N SER A 170 -7.39 14.72 -10.67
CA SER A 170 -8.79 14.35 -10.39
C SER A 170 -8.93 12.89 -9.97
N MET A 171 -8.23 11.99 -10.66
CA MET A 171 -8.20 10.56 -10.31
C MET A 171 -7.58 10.33 -8.93
N GLU A 172 -6.44 11.00 -8.66
CA GLU A 172 -5.78 10.89 -7.36
C GLU A 172 -6.71 11.36 -6.24
N GLN A 173 -7.41 12.48 -6.41
CA GLN A 173 -8.37 12.98 -5.41
C GLN A 173 -9.50 11.98 -5.14
N LYS A 174 -10.06 11.34 -6.18
CA LYS A 174 -11.10 10.32 -6.05
C LYS A 174 -10.59 9.12 -5.26
N PHE A 175 -9.45 8.54 -5.65
CA PHE A 175 -8.86 7.40 -4.96
C PHE A 175 -8.47 7.75 -3.52
N ARG A 176 -7.83 8.89 -3.30
CA ARG A 176 -7.48 9.35 -1.94
C ARG A 176 -8.71 9.48 -1.05
N SER A 177 -9.83 9.98 -1.57
CA SER A 177 -11.08 10.08 -0.81
C SER A 177 -11.63 8.71 -0.41
N GLN A 178 -11.54 7.72 -1.31
CA GLN A 178 -11.94 6.35 -1.02
C GLN A 178 -11.00 5.69 -0.01
N LEU A 179 -9.69 5.82 -0.17
CA LEU A 179 -8.69 5.31 0.76
C LEU A 179 -8.85 5.93 2.17
N LYS A 180 -9.10 7.26 2.24
CA LYS A 180 -9.41 7.91 3.53
C LYS A 180 -10.64 7.33 4.20
N ARG A 181 -11.69 7.02 3.43
CA ARG A 181 -12.90 6.41 3.94
C ARG A 181 -12.63 4.99 4.47
N MET A 182 -11.89 4.16 3.72
CA MET A 182 -11.47 2.82 4.16
C MET A 182 -10.69 2.89 5.46
N ASN A 183 -9.67 3.74 5.54
CA ASN A 183 -8.89 3.89 6.76
C ASN A 183 -9.75 4.32 7.95
N ARG A 184 -10.64 5.32 7.76
CA ARG A 184 -11.50 5.85 8.84
C ARG A 184 -12.56 4.86 9.30
N ASN A 185 -13.23 4.19 8.36
CA ASN A 185 -14.41 3.37 8.65
C ASN A 185 -14.06 1.91 8.97
N LEU A 186 -12.99 1.37 8.35
CA LEU A 186 -12.59 -0.03 8.49
C LEU A 186 -11.30 -0.20 9.30
N GLY A 187 -10.61 0.88 9.64
CA GLY A 187 -9.33 0.82 10.33
C GLY A 187 -8.20 0.25 9.48
N THR A 188 -8.34 0.22 8.15
CA THR A 188 -7.33 -0.33 7.23
C THR A 188 -5.98 0.36 7.43
N THR A 189 -4.94 -0.41 7.69
CA THR A 189 -3.55 0.08 7.69
C THR A 189 -3.07 0.23 6.26
N MET A 190 -2.45 1.35 5.93
CA MET A 190 -2.00 1.61 4.55
C MET A 190 -0.54 1.99 4.51
N ILE A 191 0.21 1.42 3.55
CA ILE A 191 1.58 1.82 3.24
C ILE A 191 1.63 2.16 1.75
N LEU A 192 1.83 3.46 1.45
CA LEU A 192 1.78 4.01 0.11
C LEU A 192 3.19 4.44 -0.30
N ALA A 193 3.81 3.72 -1.21
CA ALA A 193 5.13 4.07 -1.73
C ALA A 193 5.01 5.07 -2.88
N ALA A 194 5.86 6.09 -2.86
CA ALA A 194 5.93 7.10 -3.92
C ALA A 194 7.36 7.66 -4.06
N PRO A 195 7.75 8.16 -5.25
CA PRO A 195 9.05 8.79 -5.43
C PRO A 195 9.17 10.11 -4.66
N SER A 196 8.06 10.81 -4.41
CA SER A 196 8.00 12.06 -3.66
C SER A 196 6.81 12.08 -2.70
N ASP A 197 6.82 13.01 -1.74
CA ASP A 197 5.75 13.12 -0.74
C ASP A 197 4.60 14.06 -1.14
N ASN A 198 4.58 14.59 -2.36
CA ASN A 198 3.63 15.62 -2.82
C ASN A 198 2.17 15.24 -2.60
N PHE A 199 1.77 14.02 -2.96
CA PHE A 199 0.41 13.54 -2.71
C PHE A 199 0.24 13.02 -1.28
N LEU A 200 1.30 12.44 -0.71
CA LEU A 200 1.27 11.77 0.58
C LEU A 200 1.15 12.74 1.76
N ARG A 201 1.76 13.93 1.68
CA ARG A 201 1.64 14.98 2.72
C ARG A 201 0.20 15.34 3.08
N LYS A 202 -0.74 15.18 2.16
CA LYS A 202 -2.16 15.49 2.36
C LYS A 202 -2.96 14.34 2.96
N PHE A 203 -2.32 13.19 3.12
CA PHE A 203 -3.01 11.95 3.44
C PHE A 203 -2.31 11.11 4.51
N ALA A 204 -1.02 10.85 4.38
CA ALA A 204 -0.28 10.00 5.30
C ALA A 204 -0.12 10.66 6.67
N SER A 205 -0.34 9.88 7.74
CA SER A 205 -0.10 10.31 9.12
C SER A 205 1.38 10.29 9.48
N VAL A 206 2.12 9.37 8.87
CA VAL A 206 3.56 9.19 9.06
C VAL A 206 4.23 9.06 7.69
N ILE A 207 5.35 9.74 7.50
CA ILE A 207 6.17 9.63 6.28
C ILE A 207 7.52 9.04 6.66
N ILE A 208 7.85 7.92 6.03
CA ILE A 208 9.12 7.20 6.15
C ILE A 208 9.92 7.50 4.88
N HIS A 209 11.09 8.10 5.04
CA HIS A 209 12.00 8.34 3.94
C HIS A 209 13.02 7.20 3.86
N LEU A 210 13.05 6.52 2.71
CA LEU A 210 14.07 5.55 2.37
C LEU A 210 15.12 6.19 1.46
N ASP A 211 16.38 5.96 1.78
CA ASP A 211 17.52 6.33 0.96
C ASP A 211 18.56 5.21 0.99
N ASN A 212 19.03 4.78 -0.18
CA ASN A 212 20.03 3.72 -0.34
C ASN A 212 19.77 2.50 0.56
N GLY A 213 18.51 2.05 0.62
CA GLY A 213 18.10 0.89 1.41
C GLY A 213 17.94 1.11 2.91
N HIS A 214 18.16 2.32 3.41
CA HIS A 214 18.06 2.66 4.82
C HIS A 214 16.86 3.57 5.12
N VAL A 215 16.31 3.47 6.33
CA VAL A 215 15.37 4.47 6.85
C VAL A 215 16.16 5.72 7.23
N ALA A 216 16.19 6.71 6.34
CA ALA A 216 16.92 7.95 6.56
C ALA A 216 16.19 8.88 7.55
N LYS A 217 14.85 8.90 7.52
CA LYS A 217 14.05 9.79 8.36
C LYS A 217 12.62 9.28 8.49
N ILE A 218 12.03 9.46 9.68
CA ILE A 218 10.60 9.29 9.92
C ILE A 218 10.05 10.61 10.44
N ARG A 219 8.93 11.08 9.88
CA ARG A 219 8.28 12.33 10.29
C ARG A 219 6.76 12.23 10.28
N SER A 220 6.08 13.12 11.00
CA SER A 220 4.64 13.33 10.87
C SER A 220 4.31 13.82 9.44
N GLY A 221 3.27 13.24 8.83
CA GLY A 221 2.80 13.61 7.49
C GLY A 221 1.83 14.78 7.51
N VAL A 222 0.63 14.56 8.00
CA VAL A 222 -0.40 15.61 8.07
C VAL A 222 -0.02 16.60 9.17
N LEU A 223 0.14 17.89 8.83
CA LEU A 223 0.21 18.96 9.82
C LEU A 223 -1.09 18.93 10.63
N ARG A 224 -1.01 18.54 11.92
CA ARG A 224 -2.13 18.73 12.83
C ARG A 224 -2.44 20.22 12.84
N HIS A 225 -3.62 20.62 12.37
CA HIS A 225 -4.11 21.95 12.64
C HIS A 225 -4.22 22.05 14.17
N SER A 226 -3.32 22.80 14.78
CA SER A 226 -3.46 23.21 16.18
C SER A 226 -4.83 23.86 16.32
N PRO A 227 -5.65 23.45 17.31
CA PRO A 227 -6.92 24.13 17.53
C PRO A 227 -6.61 25.61 17.77
N LYS A 228 -7.22 26.48 16.96
CA LYS A 228 -7.13 27.93 17.15
C LYS A 228 -7.50 28.22 18.59
N GLN A 229 -6.55 28.70 19.39
CA GLN A 229 -6.84 29.28 20.71
C GLN A 229 -7.86 30.41 20.50
N HIS A 230 -9.08 30.21 21.00
CA HIS A 230 -10.05 31.29 21.13
C HIS A 230 -9.44 32.33 22.07
N GLN A 231 -8.83 33.36 21.50
CA GLN A 231 -8.55 34.60 22.26
C GLN A 231 -9.89 35.13 22.75
N LYS A 232 -10.17 34.92 24.04
CA LYS A 232 -11.21 35.64 24.76
C LYS A 232 -10.85 37.12 24.69
N ARG A 233 -11.52 37.88 23.82
CA ARG A 233 -11.55 39.34 23.89
C ARG A 233 -12.17 39.71 25.24
N ARG A 234 -11.35 40.10 26.19
CA ARG A 234 -11.80 40.86 27.35
C ARG A 234 -12.34 42.19 26.83
N ARG A 235 -13.64 42.40 26.93
CA ARG A 235 -14.26 43.76 26.85
C ARG A 235 -13.95 44.45 28.17
N LYS A 236 -13.29 45.59 28.08
CA LYS A 236 -13.32 46.65 29.09
C LYS A 236 -14.57 47.49 28.84
#